data_b8f662119e7d140faa7507c1e8e11ee1
#
_entry.id   b8f662119e7d140faa7507c1e8e11ee1
#
_cell.length_a   1.000
_cell.length_b   1.000
_cell.length_c   1.000
_cell.angle_alpha   90.00
_cell.angle_beta   90.00
_cell.angle_gamma   90.00
#
_symmetry.space_group_name_H-M   'P 1'
#
loop_
_entity.id
_entity.type
_entity.pdbx_description
1 polymer ?
#
loop_
_entity_poly.entity_id
_entity_poly.type
_entity_poly.pdbx_seq_one_letter_code
_entity_poly.pdbx_strand_id
1 'polypeptide(L)'
;MRISDDVIEKVLQQGGVIDESQLAQLKLLAEHSHTSLYNIVISERVVTPQDLAKLVSKQIGVPFVEIEPKDIPKEVLMKIPEHIARQYNVVLFAQDSDGTLSLAMEDPDDIQALNFIQKEIGYNLNVFLASHENILDCLENYRGELDQELDEVISVQQENTQEETQAVTEDQFAEDSPIAQTVNLLLEYAIK
;
A
#
# COMPACT_ATOMS: atom_id res chain seq x y z
N MET A 1 10.17 -1.94 -6.67
CA MET A 1 9.64 -1.47 -7.96
C MET A 1 9.87 -2.55 -9.00
N ARG A 2 8.79 -2.97 -9.71
CA ARG A 2 8.86 -4.06 -10.70
C ARG A 2 9.09 -3.56 -12.14
N ILE A 3 9.40 -2.28 -12.29
CA ILE A 3 9.72 -1.70 -13.59
C ILE A 3 10.95 -2.40 -14.18
N SER A 4 10.89 -2.71 -15.47
CA SER A 4 11.99 -3.43 -16.13
C SER A 4 13.28 -2.61 -16.13
N ASP A 5 14.41 -3.29 -16.01
CA ASP A 5 15.74 -2.64 -16.02
C ASP A 5 15.96 -1.85 -17.32
N ASP A 6 15.36 -2.25 -18.44
CA ASP A 6 15.41 -1.52 -19.72
C ASP A 6 14.75 -0.12 -19.65
N VAL A 7 13.63 0.00 -18.91
CA VAL A 7 12.96 1.29 -18.70
C VAL A 7 13.81 2.17 -17.80
N ILE A 8 14.36 1.62 -16.72
CA ILE A 8 15.25 2.31 -15.80
C ILE A 8 16.49 2.86 -16.53
N GLU A 9 17.12 2.03 -17.35
CA GLU A 9 18.26 2.42 -18.18
C GLU A 9 17.94 3.62 -19.08
N LYS A 10 16.86 3.53 -19.86
CA LYS A 10 16.42 4.62 -20.74
C LYS A 10 16.15 5.90 -20.00
N VAL A 11 15.48 5.80 -18.87
CA VAL A 11 15.09 6.94 -18.04
C VAL A 11 16.32 7.64 -17.46
N LEU A 12 17.31 6.90 -16.97
CA LEU A 12 18.52 7.46 -16.40
C LEU A 12 19.40 8.14 -17.45
N GLN A 13 19.52 7.55 -18.65
CA GLN A 13 20.28 8.14 -19.75
C GLN A 13 19.57 9.38 -20.32
N GLN A 14 18.27 9.26 -20.65
CA GLN A 14 17.51 10.38 -21.25
C GLN A 14 17.28 11.53 -20.26
N GLY A 15 17.17 11.19 -18.96
CA GLY A 15 17.10 12.19 -17.89
C GLY A 15 18.43 12.92 -17.62
N GLY A 16 19.54 12.50 -18.24
CA GLY A 16 20.85 13.08 -18.02
C GLY A 16 21.37 12.89 -16.58
N VAL A 17 20.86 11.87 -15.87
CA VAL A 17 21.21 11.60 -14.47
C VAL A 17 22.59 10.94 -14.39
N ILE A 18 22.91 10.07 -15.36
CA ILE A 18 24.16 9.33 -15.42
C ILE A 18 24.69 9.29 -16.87
N ASP A 19 26.00 9.13 -16.99
CA ASP A 19 26.65 8.87 -18.27
C ASP A 19 26.68 7.35 -18.61
N GLU A 20 27.07 7.03 -19.83
CA GLU A 20 27.13 5.64 -20.31
C GLU A 20 28.12 4.78 -19.51
N SER A 21 29.22 5.35 -19.05
CA SER A 21 30.24 4.68 -18.24
C SER A 21 29.71 4.33 -16.85
N GLN A 22 28.99 5.26 -16.22
CA GLN A 22 28.36 5.05 -14.93
C GLN A 22 27.26 3.99 -15.03
N LEU A 23 26.44 4.03 -16.10
CA LEU A 23 25.42 3.02 -16.32
C LEU A 23 26.03 1.61 -16.45
N ALA A 24 27.12 1.47 -17.22
CA ALA A 24 27.81 0.19 -17.37
C ALA A 24 28.30 -0.37 -16.02
N GLN A 25 28.82 0.49 -15.14
CA GLN A 25 29.25 0.10 -13.79
C GLN A 25 28.08 -0.37 -12.93
N LEU A 26 26.94 0.36 -12.94
CA LEU A 26 25.74 0.00 -12.18
C LEU A 26 25.14 -1.34 -12.68
N LYS A 27 25.14 -1.60 -13.98
CA LYS A 27 24.70 -2.88 -14.55
C LYS A 27 25.59 -4.03 -14.08
N LEU A 28 26.90 -3.88 -14.09
CA LEU A 28 27.84 -4.88 -13.57
C LEU A 28 27.62 -5.15 -12.08
N LEU A 29 27.33 -4.12 -11.29
CA LEU A 29 26.99 -4.29 -9.87
C LEU A 29 25.67 -5.03 -9.69
N ALA A 30 24.65 -4.75 -10.50
CA ALA A 30 23.37 -5.44 -10.49
C ALA A 30 23.52 -6.93 -10.78
N GLU A 31 24.29 -7.27 -11.82
CA GLU A 31 24.61 -8.67 -12.19
C GLU A 31 25.36 -9.39 -11.07
N HIS A 32 26.40 -8.79 -10.50
CA HIS A 32 27.17 -9.38 -9.43
C HIS A 32 26.40 -9.59 -8.13
N SER A 33 25.48 -8.68 -7.82
CA SER A 33 24.67 -8.72 -6.62
C SER A 33 23.38 -9.52 -6.78
N HIS A 34 23.10 -10.03 -7.99
CA HIS A 34 21.84 -10.70 -8.33
C HIS A 34 20.59 -9.90 -7.94
N THR A 35 20.63 -8.59 -8.16
CA THR A 35 19.54 -7.68 -7.81
C THR A 35 19.18 -6.79 -9.01
N SER A 36 18.01 -6.12 -8.96
CA SER A 36 17.56 -5.25 -10.05
C SER A 36 18.40 -3.97 -10.15
N LEU A 37 18.49 -3.41 -11.35
CA LEU A 37 19.12 -2.12 -11.57
C LEU A 37 18.48 -1.01 -10.71
N TYR A 38 17.15 -1.07 -10.49
CA TYR A 38 16.43 -0.19 -9.56
C TYR A 38 17.07 -0.18 -8.18
N ASN A 39 17.26 -1.36 -7.57
CA ASN A 39 17.80 -1.46 -6.22
C ASN A 39 19.24 -0.93 -6.13
N ILE A 40 20.06 -1.18 -7.15
CA ILE A 40 21.43 -0.64 -7.18
C ILE A 40 21.42 0.89 -7.28
N VAL A 41 20.62 1.45 -8.19
CA VAL A 41 20.53 2.91 -8.38
C VAL A 41 20.10 3.62 -7.09
N ILE A 42 19.18 3.03 -6.31
CA ILE A 42 18.74 3.59 -5.04
C ILE A 42 19.79 3.38 -3.94
N SER A 43 20.38 2.19 -3.81
CA SER A 43 21.40 1.91 -2.78
C SER A 43 22.67 2.72 -2.96
N GLU A 44 23.10 2.96 -4.20
CA GLU A 44 24.23 3.83 -4.54
C GLU A 44 23.88 5.33 -4.49
N ARG A 45 22.62 5.66 -4.16
CA ARG A 45 22.11 7.05 -4.04
C ARG A 45 22.32 7.88 -5.30
N VAL A 46 22.24 7.25 -6.46
CA VAL A 46 22.33 7.93 -7.75
C VAL A 46 21.12 8.86 -7.95
N VAL A 47 19.95 8.41 -7.51
CA VAL A 47 18.70 9.15 -7.57
C VAL A 47 17.79 8.73 -6.40
N THR A 48 16.90 9.60 -5.97
CA THR A 48 15.91 9.23 -4.95
C THR A 48 14.77 8.36 -5.56
N PRO A 49 14.10 7.49 -4.77
CA PRO A 49 12.96 6.73 -5.27
C PRO A 49 11.88 7.60 -5.93
N GLN A 50 11.59 8.76 -5.35
CA GLN A 50 10.60 9.70 -5.86
C GLN A 50 11.04 10.35 -7.19
N ASP A 51 12.30 10.77 -7.29
CA ASP A 51 12.80 11.38 -8.53
C ASP A 51 12.86 10.35 -9.66
N LEU A 52 13.26 9.12 -9.36
CA LEU A 52 13.23 8.02 -10.32
C LEU A 52 11.80 7.75 -10.79
N ALA A 53 10.83 7.68 -9.88
CA ALA A 53 9.43 7.49 -10.23
C ALA A 53 8.89 8.64 -11.10
N LYS A 54 9.25 9.90 -10.83
CA LYS A 54 8.91 11.06 -11.69
C LYS A 54 9.51 10.95 -13.09
N LEU A 55 10.74 10.46 -13.20
CA LEU A 55 11.38 10.25 -14.50
C LEU A 55 10.70 9.11 -15.28
N VAL A 56 10.40 8.00 -14.60
CA VAL A 56 9.66 6.87 -15.17
C VAL A 56 8.28 7.30 -15.64
N SER A 57 7.54 8.04 -14.83
CA SER A 57 6.22 8.61 -15.15
C SER A 57 6.21 9.33 -16.50
N LYS A 58 7.20 10.18 -16.74
CA LYS A 58 7.35 10.89 -18.00
C LYS A 58 7.60 9.95 -19.18
N GLN A 59 8.34 8.87 -18.96
CA GLN A 59 8.68 7.91 -20.01
C GLN A 59 7.50 7.02 -20.40
N ILE A 60 6.71 6.57 -19.41
CA ILE A 60 5.56 5.68 -19.65
C ILE A 60 4.26 6.44 -19.92
N GLY A 61 4.25 7.77 -19.70
CA GLY A 61 3.06 8.61 -19.93
C GLY A 61 1.96 8.47 -18.88
N VAL A 62 2.26 7.88 -17.73
CA VAL A 62 1.35 7.76 -16.58
C VAL A 62 1.67 8.85 -15.56
N PRO A 63 0.71 9.65 -15.09
CA PRO A 63 0.99 10.73 -14.13
C PRO A 63 1.54 10.20 -12.82
N PHE A 64 2.56 10.87 -12.28
CA PHE A 64 3.10 10.58 -10.95
C PHE A 64 2.26 11.27 -9.88
N VAL A 65 2.03 10.59 -8.77
CA VAL A 65 1.38 11.13 -7.59
C VAL A 65 2.21 10.83 -6.34
N GLU A 66 2.25 11.77 -5.41
CA GLU A 66 2.74 11.60 -4.05
C GLU A 66 1.55 11.78 -3.12
N ILE A 67 1.21 10.74 -2.35
CA ILE A 67 0.00 10.67 -1.57
C ILE A 67 0.36 10.86 -0.10
N GLU A 68 -0.32 11.78 0.56
CA GLU A 68 -0.26 11.88 2.02
C GLU A 68 -1.23 10.86 2.63
N PRO A 69 -0.74 9.89 3.42
CA PRO A 69 -1.59 8.82 3.97
C PRO A 69 -2.83 9.33 4.71
N LYS A 70 -2.69 10.42 5.46
CA LYS A 70 -3.78 11.06 6.23
C LYS A 70 -4.90 11.66 5.37
N ASP A 71 -4.62 11.97 4.09
CA ASP A 71 -5.58 12.62 3.20
C ASP A 71 -6.44 11.60 2.44
N ILE A 72 -6.17 10.30 2.59
CA ILE A 72 -6.94 9.23 1.95
C ILE A 72 -8.27 9.04 2.70
N PRO A 73 -9.42 9.20 2.03
CA PRO A 73 -10.70 8.88 2.64
C PRO A 73 -10.80 7.36 2.90
N LYS A 74 -11.13 6.98 4.14
CA LYS A 74 -11.25 5.57 4.52
C LYS A 74 -12.20 4.77 3.62
N GLU A 75 -13.35 5.37 3.28
CA GLU A 75 -14.35 4.76 2.39
C GLU A 75 -13.80 4.42 1.00
N VAL A 76 -12.81 5.19 0.53
CA VAL A 76 -12.14 4.94 -0.75
C VAL A 76 -11.10 3.85 -0.59
N LEU A 77 -10.26 3.93 0.46
CA LEU A 77 -9.21 2.96 0.75
C LEU A 77 -9.79 1.53 0.85
N MET A 78 -10.88 1.38 1.62
CA MET A 78 -11.52 0.09 1.89
C MET A 78 -12.26 -0.54 0.71
N LYS A 79 -12.38 0.15 -0.43
CA LYS A 79 -12.95 -0.47 -1.65
C LYS A 79 -12.05 -1.56 -2.25
N ILE A 80 -10.77 -1.58 -1.90
CA ILE A 80 -9.86 -2.70 -2.18
C ILE A 80 -9.53 -3.39 -0.87
N PRO A 81 -9.69 -4.72 -0.77
CA PRO A 81 -9.21 -5.49 0.39
C PRO A 81 -7.71 -5.35 0.59
N GLU A 82 -7.26 -5.23 1.86
CA GLU A 82 -5.85 -5.03 2.21
C GLU A 82 -4.91 -6.05 1.55
N HIS A 83 -5.30 -7.34 1.54
CA HIS A 83 -4.46 -8.39 0.95
C HIS A 83 -4.22 -8.19 -0.56
N ILE A 84 -5.22 -7.67 -1.30
CA ILE A 84 -5.08 -7.32 -2.72
C ILE A 84 -4.19 -6.09 -2.87
N ALA A 85 -4.42 -5.05 -2.06
CA ALA A 85 -3.64 -3.83 -2.07
C ALA A 85 -2.15 -4.11 -1.83
N ARG A 86 -1.83 -4.96 -0.85
CA ARG A 86 -0.44 -5.38 -0.57
C ARG A 86 0.14 -6.32 -1.62
N GLN A 87 -0.65 -7.25 -2.15
CA GLN A 87 -0.19 -8.20 -3.17
C GLN A 87 0.27 -7.51 -4.44
N TYR A 88 -0.45 -6.47 -4.86
CA TYR A 88 -0.18 -5.73 -6.10
C TYR A 88 0.56 -4.41 -5.89
N ASN A 89 0.87 -4.04 -4.65
CA ASN A 89 1.44 -2.74 -4.28
C ASN A 89 0.64 -1.59 -4.89
N VAL A 90 -0.64 -1.50 -4.52
CA VAL A 90 -1.58 -0.50 -5.00
C VAL A 90 -2.35 0.14 -3.85
N VAL A 91 -2.83 1.35 -4.07
CA VAL A 91 -3.70 2.04 -3.12
C VAL A 91 -4.73 2.89 -3.85
N LEU A 92 -5.99 2.82 -3.41
CA LEU A 92 -7.02 3.77 -3.81
C LEU A 92 -6.93 5.01 -2.92
N PHE A 93 -6.79 6.18 -3.52
CA PHE A 93 -6.56 7.40 -2.75
C PHE A 93 -7.61 8.50 -2.96
N ALA A 94 -8.40 8.45 -4.05
CA ALA A 94 -9.46 9.40 -4.31
C ALA A 94 -10.59 8.79 -5.13
N GLN A 95 -11.77 9.43 -5.07
CA GLN A 95 -12.90 9.12 -5.94
C GLN A 95 -13.45 10.42 -6.51
N ASP A 96 -13.61 10.45 -7.81
CA ASP A 96 -14.20 11.58 -8.54
C ASP A 96 -15.74 11.61 -8.40
N SER A 97 -16.35 12.74 -8.74
CA SER A 97 -17.80 12.92 -8.64
C SER A 97 -18.61 12.03 -9.60
N ASP A 98 -17.99 11.50 -10.64
CA ASP A 98 -18.57 10.53 -11.59
C ASP A 98 -18.42 9.06 -11.11
N GLY A 99 -17.80 8.85 -9.96
CA GLY A 99 -17.56 7.54 -9.38
C GLY A 99 -16.25 6.88 -9.80
N THR A 100 -15.46 7.50 -10.68
CA THR A 100 -14.15 6.99 -11.09
C THR A 100 -13.19 7.03 -9.91
N LEU A 101 -12.45 5.94 -9.69
CA LEU A 101 -11.49 5.81 -8.60
C LEU A 101 -10.07 6.09 -9.09
N SER A 102 -9.31 6.82 -8.29
CA SER A 102 -7.89 7.08 -8.51
C SER A 102 -7.05 6.02 -7.81
N LEU A 103 -6.35 5.22 -8.61
CA LEU A 103 -5.49 4.12 -8.17
C LEU A 103 -4.03 4.53 -8.34
N ALA A 104 -3.28 4.54 -7.27
CA ALA A 104 -1.83 4.61 -7.31
C ALA A 104 -1.23 3.21 -7.28
N MET A 105 -0.24 2.97 -8.12
CA MET A 105 0.45 1.69 -8.19
C MET A 105 1.92 1.86 -8.54
N GLU A 106 2.69 0.85 -8.15
CA GLU A 106 4.13 0.81 -8.38
C GLU A 106 4.49 0.49 -9.82
N ASP A 107 3.67 -0.30 -10.50
CA ASP A 107 3.89 -0.78 -11.86
C ASP A 107 2.62 -0.63 -12.71
N PRO A 108 2.44 0.54 -13.36
CA PRO A 108 1.29 0.77 -14.23
C PRO A 108 1.25 -0.09 -15.51
N ASP A 109 2.34 -0.75 -15.87
CA ASP A 109 2.41 -1.64 -17.02
C ASP A 109 1.92 -3.06 -16.69
N ASP A 110 1.64 -3.37 -15.42
CA ASP A 110 1.01 -4.63 -15.01
C ASP A 110 -0.49 -4.63 -15.35
N ILE A 111 -0.79 -4.87 -16.63
CA ILE A 111 -2.16 -4.93 -17.15
C ILE A 111 -2.97 -6.05 -16.49
N GLN A 112 -2.32 -7.13 -16.02
CA GLN A 112 -3.02 -8.23 -15.35
C GLN A 112 -3.53 -7.80 -13.99
N ALA A 113 -2.69 -7.10 -13.21
CA ALA A 113 -3.09 -6.50 -11.94
C ALA A 113 -4.24 -5.49 -12.14
N LEU A 114 -4.11 -4.59 -13.12
CA LEU A 114 -5.14 -3.60 -13.41
C LEU A 114 -6.49 -4.23 -13.77
N ASN A 115 -6.50 -5.21 -14.68
CA ASN A 115 -7.73 -5.90 -15.08
C ASN A 115 -8.35 -6.67 -13.91
N PHE A 116 -7.53 -7.30 -13.07
CA PHE A 116 -8.01 -7.99 -11.88
C PHE A 116 -8.64 -7.02 -10.90
N ILE A 117 -7.95 -5.94 -10.55
CA ILE A 117 -8.44 -4.93 -9.61
C ILE A 117 -9.73 -4.28 -10.15
N GLN A 118 -9.77 -3.88 -11.41
CA GLN A 118 -10.95 -3.26 -12.01
C GLN A 118 -12.16 -4.19 -11.98
N LYS A 119 -11.95 -5.49 -12.20
CA LYS A 119 -13.00 -6.50 -12.13
C LYS A 119 -13.50 -6.70 -10.71
N GLU A 120 -12.60 -6.72 -9.74
CA GLU A 120 -12.91 -6.95 -8.32
C GLU A 120 -13.74 -5.80 -7.74
N ILE A 121 -13.32 -4.57 -7.99
CA ILE A 121 -13.98 -3.38 -7.43
C ILE A 121 -15.14 -2.86 -8.30
N GLY A 122 -15.24 -3.25 -9.58
CA GLY A 122 -16.35 -2.89 -10.47
C GLY A 122 -16.44 -1.40 -10.83
N TYR A 123 -15.38 -0.60 -10.63
CA TYR A 123 -15.33 0.83 -10.95
C TYR A 123 -14.33 1.13 -12.07
N ASN A 124 -14.52 2.30 -12.72
CA ASN A 124 -13.51 2.84 -13.61
C ASN A 124 -12.30 3.33 -12.79
N LEU A 125 -11.11 3.14 -13.34
CA LEU A 125 -9.84 3.49 -12.68
C LEU A 125 -9.08 4.54 -13.48
N ASN A 126 -8.66 5.60 -12.79
CA ASN A 126 -7.60 6.49 -13.24
C ASN A 126 -6.30 6.01 -12.57
N VAL A 127 -5.31 5.64 -13.38
CA VAL A 127 -4.07 5.04 -12.90
C VAL A 127 -2.99 6.10 -12.76
N PHE A 128 -2.29 6.06 -11.62
CA PHE A 128 -1.17 6.92 -11.27
C PHE A 128 0.03 6.08 -10.86
N LEU A 129 1.22 6.56 -11.18
CA LEU A 129 2.45 5.98 -10.68
C LEU A 129 2.78 6.60 -9.30
N ALA A 130 3.09 5.77 -8.33
CA ALA A 130 3.64 6.22 -7.05
C ALA A 130 4.92 5.45 -6.70
N SER A 131 5.75 6.01 -5.83
CA SER A 131 6.93 5.30 -5.35
C SER A 131 6.52 4.15 -4.43
N HIS A 132 7.35 3.09 -4.41
CA HIS A 132 7.12 1.94 -3.53
C HIS A 132 6.96 2.35 -2.06
N GLU A 133 7.83 3.23 -1.59
CA GLU A 133 7.79 3.71 -0.20
C GLU A 133 6.49 4.44 0.11
N ASN A 134 6.04 5.34 -0.79
CA ASN A 134 4.81 6.08 -0.60
C ASN A 134 3.56 5.16 -0.57
N ILE A 135 3.55 4.11 -1.41
CA ILE A 135 2.47 3.11 -1.36
C ILE A 135 2.48 2.36 -0.03
N LEU A 136 3.67 1.91 0.45
CA LEU A 136 3.76 1.22 1.73
C LEU A 136 3.28 2.08 2.90
N ASP A 137 3.67 3.37 2.93
CA ASP A 137 3.21 4.31 3.94
C ASP A 137 1.68 4.45 3.93
N CYS A 138 1.07 4.51 2.74
CA CYS A 138 -0.39 4.56 2.61
C CYS A 138 -1.07 3.26 3.06
N LEU A 139 -0.43 2.09 2.83
CA LEU A 139 -0.97 0.79 3.24
C LEU A 139 -0.97 0.59 4.76
N GLU A 140 -0.17 1.36 5.51
CA GLU A 140 -0.25 1.33 6.98
C GLU A 140 -1.59 1.85 7.52
N ASN A 141 -2.35 2.64 6.74
CA ASN A 141 -3.69 3.09 7.12
C ASN A 141 -4.69 1.94 7.32
N TYR A 142 -4.47 0.78 6.68
CA TYR A 142 -5.30 -0.41 6.94
C TYR A 142 -5.12 -0.96 8.35
N ARG A 143 -3.90 -0.81 8.94
CA ARG A 143 -3.61 -1.29 10.30
C ARG A 143 -4.20 -0.40 11.39
N GLY A 144 -4.30 0.91 11.12
CA GLY A 144 -4.87 1.86 12.07
C GLY A 144 -6.32 1.56 12.47
N GLU A 145 -7.04 0.75 11.70
CA GLU A 145 -8.39 0.30 12.05
C GLU A 145 -8.38 -0.76 13.15
N LEU A 146 -7.48 -1.75 13.07
CA LEU A 146 -7.40 -2.78 14.10
C LEU A 146 -7.08 -2.18 15.46
N ASP A 147 -6.16 -1.21 15.50
CA ASP A 147 -5.78 -0.54 16.73
C ASP A 147 -6.95 0.30 17.29
N GLN A 148 -7.70 1.02 16.43
CA GLN A 148 -8.86 1.81 16.86
C GLN A 148 -10.03 0.94 17.33
N GLU A 149 -10.36 -0.14 16.62
CA GLU A 149 -11.40 -1.09 17.03
C GLU A 149 -11.03 -1.82 18.33
N LEU A 150 -9.76 -2.17 18.52
CA LEU A 150 -9.27 -2.76 19.77
C LEU A 150 -9.32 -1.74 20.93
N ASP A 151 -8.92 -0.49 20.69
CA ASP A 151 -8.99 0.56 21.72
C ASP A 151 -10.43 0.88 22.10
N GLU A 152 -11.39 0.85 21.16
CA GLU A 152 -12.80 1.07 21.43
C GLU A 152 -13.38 -0.09 22.26
N VAL A 153 -13.05 -1.34 21.92
CA VAL A 153 -13.46 -2.53 22.71
C VAL A 153 -12.83 -2.48 24.12
N ILE A 154 -11.56 -2.09 24.23
CA ILE A 154 -10.88 -1.99 25.53
C ILE A 154 -11.47 -0.83 26.37
N SER A 155 -11.82 0.29 25.76
CA SER A 155 -12.40 1.46 26.44
C SER A 155 -13.78 1.14 27.02
N VAL A 156 -14.63 0.46 26.24
CA VAL A 156 -15.96 0.02 26.68
C VAL A 156 -15.84 -0.98 27.85
N GLN A 157 -14.77 -1.77 27.89
CA GLN A 157 -14.52 -2.71 29.01
C GLN A 157 -14.12 -1.98 30.29
N GLN A 158 -13.37 -0.89 30.21
CA GLN A 158 -12.96 -0.12 31.39
C GLN A 158 -14.12 0.63 32.05
N GLU A 159 -15.08 1.11 31.26
CA GLU A 159 -16.29 1.75 31.79
C GLU A 159 -17.25 0.75 32.47
N ASN A 160 -17.40 -0.45 31.91
CA ASN A 160 -18.26 -1.49 32.48
C ASN A 160 -17.65 -2.16 33.73
N THR A 161 -16.33 -2.14 33.90
CA THR A 161 -15.68 -2.75 35.08
C THR A 161 -15.79 -1.91 36.34
N GLN A 162 -16.18 -0.63 36.25
CA GLN A 162 -16.39 0.24 37.42
C GLN A 162 -17.77 0.10 38.05
N GLU A 163 -18.75 -0.54 37.40
CA GLU A 163 -20.10 -0.71 37.94
C GLU A 163 -20.43 -2.11 38.47
N GLU A 164 -19.62 -3.15 38.22
CA GLU A 164 -19.91 -4.50 38.66
C GLU A 164 -18.85 -5.13 39.59
N THR A 165 -18.71 -4.61 40.78
CA THR A 165 -18.20 -5.37 41.95
C THR A 165 -19.35 -5.98 42.71
N GLN A 166 -20.14 -6.87 42.14
CA GLN A 166 -21.01 -7.79 42.88
C GLN A 166 -21.17 -9.15 42.16
N ALA A 167 -20.56 -10.16 42.78
CA ALA A 167 -20.87 -11.60 42.70
C ALA A 167 -21.32 -12.18 41.35
N VAL A 168 -20.38 -12.69 40.56
CA VAL A 168 -20.68 -13.51 39.38
C VAL A 168 -20.64 -14.99 39.77
N THR A 169 -21.77 -15.68 39.64
CA THR A 169 -21.89 -17.14 39.68
C THR A 169 -21.43 -17.75 38.37
N GLU A 170 -20.78 -18.93 38.45
CA GLU A 170 -20.05 -19.63 37.37
C GLU A 170 -20.87 -20.08 36.11
N ASP A 171 -22.13 -19.72 35.99
CA ASP A 171 -23.04 -20.26 34.96
C ASP A 171 -23.34 -19.31 33.78
N GLN A 172 -22.65 -18.15 33.63
CA GLN A 172 -22.87 -17.23 32.51
C GLN A 172 -21.60 -16.93 31.70
N PHE A 173 -20.94 -18.00 31.21
CA PHE A 173 -20.05 -17.89 30.06
C PHE A 173 -20.87 -17.97 28.79
N ALA A 174 -21.71 -16.97 28.57
CA ALA A 174 -22.42 -16.81 27.30
C ALA A 174 -21.51 -16.12 26.27
N GLU A 175 -21.83 -16.34 24.99
CA GLU A 175 -21.15 -15.86 23.77
C GLU A 175 -20.92 -14.33 23.70
N ASP A 176 -21.45 -13.56 24.64
CA ASP A 176 -21.37 -12.09 24.73
C ASP A 176 -20.27 -11.57 25.68
N SER A 177 -19.35 -12.43 26.16
CA SER A 177 -18.27 -11.92 27.01
C SER A 177 -17.30 -11.05 26.20
N PRO A 178 -16.75 -9.97 26.79
CA PRO A 178 -15.77 -9.10 26.14
C PRO A 178 -14.56 -9.85 25.55
N ILE A 179 -14.16 -10.94 26.23
CA ILE A 179 -13.09 -11.82 25.77
C ILE A 179 -13.52 -12.57 24.50
N ALA A 180 -14.75 -13.06 24.42
CA ALA A 180 -15.25 -13.74 23.24
C ALA A 180 -15.36 -12.78 22.04
N GLN A 181 -15.77 -11.53 22.26
CA GLN A 181 -15.83 -10.50 21.22
C GLN A 181 -14.43 -10.15 20.69
N THR A 182 -13.45 -9.99 21.59
CA THR A 182 -12.05 -9.74 21.19
C THR A 182 -11.47 -10.90 20.40
N VAL A 183 -11.75 -12.16 20.80
CA VAL A 183 -11.29 -13.35 20.07
C VAL A 183 -11.97 -13.46 18.72
N ASN A 184 -13.26 -13.17 18.62
CA ASN A 184 -14.00 -13.19 17.36
C ASN A 184 -13.46 -12.10 16.40
N LEU A 185 -13.18 -10.89 16.89
CA LEU A 185 -12.57 -9.82 16.11
C LEU A 185 -11.20 -10.26 15.55
N LEU A 186 -10.34 -10.82 16.40
CA LEU A 186 -9.02 -11.33 15.98
C LEU A 186 -9.13 -12.47 14.97
N LEU A 187 -10.11 -13.37 15.12
CA LEU A 187 -10.35 -14.45 14.16
C LEU A 187 -10.89 -13.94 12.83
N GLU A 188 -11.76 -12.93 12.85
CA GLU A 188 -12.28 -12.31 11.63
C GLU A 188 -11.16 -11.63 10.83
N TYR A 189 -10.23 -10.96 11.50
CA TYR A 189 -9.05 -10.38 10.86
C TYR A 189 -8.04 -11.41 10.37
N ALA A 190 -7.93 -12.57 11.01
CA ALA A 190 -7.04 -13.65 10.58
C ALA A 190 -7.52 -14.39 9.33
N ILE A 191 -8.83 -14.29 8.99
CA ILE A 191 -9.47 -14.98 7.87
C ILE A 191 -9.60 -14.07 6.62
N LYS A 192 -9.49 -12.74 6.80
CA LYS A 192 -9.44 -11.77 5.69
C LYS A 192 -8.05 -11.66 5.11
#